data_a220c243d9f68927e54cf8b39c0d7194
#
_entry.id   a220c243d9f68927e54cf8b39c0d7194
#
_cell.length_a   1.000
_cell.length_b   1.000
_cell.length_c   1.000
_cell.angle_alpha   90.00
_cell.angle_beta   90.00
_cell.angle_gamma   90.00
#
_symmetry.space_group_name_H-M   'P 1'
#
loop_
_entity.id
_entity.type
_entity.pdbx_description
1 polymer ?
#
loop_
_entity_poly.entity_id
_entity_poly.type
_entity_poly.pdbx_seq_one_letter_code
_entity_poly.pdbx_strand_id
1 'polypeptide(L)'
;MSEHQPLSVNGQPQQLNQDEASQLAEELKQQLRRGEIPADDSSSIERMVAGLGDPRGLMRLTFAESLRVVGQAAVPSLCRALADHESVTVRRAAAKTLTLIEDPRALPVLLQALLNDPDPVVQGSAVGAMAAVGEEAIDNFLQVLINPASSAMQLGLASWGLAFVGARAPDALRKAAASDHPEIRCAAIAALGDQIQSLGDQEARGLVENALADVDTDVRAEAATLLGKLHNPDWAAPLLEPLLSDLQSQVRKNAALSLMKLQATDSQAALTTCLQKEQQDDVKAVFSLAINQLSQAG
;
A
#
# COMPACT_ATOMS: atom_id res chain seq x y z
N MET A 1 18.96 11.53 45.00
CA MET A 1 18.21 10.27 45.25
C MET A 1 17.13 10.20 44.20
N SER A 2 17.42 9.50 43.11
CA SER A 2 16.43 9.32 42.02
C SER A 2 15.47 8.23 42.46
N GLU A 3 14.19 8.61 42.69
CA GLU A 3 13.13 7.63 42.86
C GLU A 3 12.87 6.91 41.55
N HIS A 4 13.24 5.64 41.50
CA HIS A 4 12.79 4.74 40.45
C HIS A 4 11.27 4.55 40.62
N GLN A 5 10.48 5.11 39.72
CA GLN A 5 9.08 4.77 39.61
C GLN A 5 8.94 3.28 39.22
N PRO A 6 8.09 2.51 39.90
CA PRO A 6 7.92 1.10 39.57
C PRO A 6 7.26 0.94 38.21
N LEU A 7 7.78 0.00 37.42
CA LEU A 7 7.12 -0.49 36.21
C LEU A 7 5.70 -1.01 36.55
N SER A 8 4.74 -0.80 35.67
CA SER A 8 3.41 -1.41 35.81
C SER A 8 3.50 -2.93 35.88
N VAL A 9 2.52 -3.59 36.47
CA VAL A 9 2.47 -5.04 36.68
C VAL A 9 2.64 -5.86 35.39
N ASN A 10 2.45 -5.24 34.22
CA ASN A 10 2.56 -5.84 32.89
C ASN A 10 3.81 -5.39 32.08
N GLY A 11 4.78 -4.72 32.72
CA GLY A 11 5.98 -4.28 32.00
C GLY A 11 5.75 -3.12 31.00
N GLN A 12 4.55 -2.53 30.95
CA GLN A 12 4.27 -1.35 30.13
C GLN A 12 4.68 -0.08 30.87
N PRO A 13 5.26 0.92 30.21
CA PRO A 13 5.54 2.20 30.83
C PRO A 13 4.23 2.85 31.31
N GLN A 14 4.25 3.38 32.51
CA GLN A 14 3.10 4.08 33.09
C GLN A 14 2.75 5.26 32.17
N GLN A 15 1.47 5.38 31.80
CA GLN A 15 1.00 6.49 30.96
C GLN A 15 1.32 7.82 31.63
N LEU A 16 1.96 8.75 30.89
CA LEU A 16 2.24 10.09 31.42
C LEU A 16 0.93 10.80 31.77
N ASN A 17 0.88 11.47 32.92
CA ASN A 17 -0.22 12.39 33.18
C ASN A 17 -0.10 13.64 32.29
N GLN A 18 -1.15 14.47 32.24
CA GLN A 18 -1.20 15.62 31.31
C GLN A 18 -0.12 16.66 31.58
N ASP A 19 0.26 16.88 32.84
CA ASP A 19 1.29 17.86 33.20
C ASP A 19 2.69 17.34 32.85
N GLU A 20 2.97 16.09 33.18
CA GLU A 20 4.22 15.41 32.80
C GLU A 20 4.40 15.39 31.27
N ALA A 21 3.35 15.05 30.53
CA ALA A 21 3.40 15.04 29.08
C ALA A 21 3.64 16.44 28.50
N SER A 22 3.00 17.47 29.09
CA SER A 22 3.19 18.86 28.66
C SER A 22 4.59 19.38 28.93
N GLN A 23 5.13 19.10 30.11
CA GLN A 23 6.50 19.50 30.49
C GLN A 23 7.52 18.82 29.57
N LEU A 24 7.43 17.50 29.42
CA LEU A 24 8.35 16.74 28.58
C LEU A 24 8.27 17.17 27.11
N ALA A 25 7.06 17.40 26.59
CA ALA A 25 6.89 17.87 25.22
C ALA A 25 7.49 19.26 24.99
N GLU A 26 7.39 20.17 25.96
CA GLU A 26 8.01 21.50 25.83
C GLU A 26 9.54 21.43 25.90
N GLU A 27 10.11 20.61 26.78
CA GLU A 27 11.54 20.35 26.84
C GLU A 27 12.08 19.78 25.50
N LEU A 28 11.40 18.74 24.96
CA LEU A 28 11.75 18.13 23.67
C LEU A 28 11.64 19.12 22.53
N LYS A 29 10.60 19.92 22.49
CA LYS A 29 10.40 20.95 21.46
C LYS A 29 11.50 22.01 21.48
N GLN A 30 11.99 22.39 22.67
CA GLN A 30 13.11 23.31 22.80
C GLN A 30 14.42 22.68 22.32
N GLN A 31 14.66 21.39 22.65
CA GLN A 31 15.82 20.64 22.13
C GLN A 31 15.78 20.58 20.60
N LEU A 32 14.66 20.17 20.00
CA LEU A 32 14.50 20.11 18.55
C LEU A 32 14.74 21.47 17.86
N ARG A 33 14.25 22.57 18.46
CA ARG A 33 14.49 23.93 17.93
C ARG A 33 15.95 24.35 17.97
N ARG A 34 16.73 23.80 18.91
CA ARG A 34 18.20 24.03 19.01
C ARG A 34 19.00 23.08 18.13
N GLY A 35 18.33 22.15 17.43
CA GLY A 35 18.99 21.07 16.67
C GLY A 35 19.67 20.03 17.57
N GLU A 36 19.27 19.94 18.83
CA GLU A 36 19.77 18.95 19.79
C GLU A 36 19.03 17.62 19.59
N ILE A 37 19.78 16.51 19.71
CA ILE A 37 19.19 15.17 19.69
C ILE A 37 18.67 14.85 21.09
N PRO A 38 17.38 14.46 21.24
CA PRO A 38 16.85 13.99 22.53
C PRO A 38 17.65 12.79 23.05
N ALA A 39 17.64 12.62 24.37
CA ALA A 39 18.34 11.49 25.00
C ALA A 39 17.85 10.14 24.44
N ASP A 40 18.79 9.27 24.10
CA ASP A 40 18.59 7.98 23.43
C ASP A 40 18.69 6.78 24.40
N ASP A 41 18.78 7.04 25.71
CA ASP A 41 18.70 6.00 26.72
C ASP A 41 17.28 5.38 26.79
N SER A 42 17.20 4.13 27.21
CA SER A 42 15.95 3.35 27.23
C SER A 42 14.83 4.04 28.00
N SER A 43 15.14 4.69 29.14
CA SER A 43 14.13 5.36 29.97
C SER A 43 13.56 6.58 29.28
N SER A 44 14.38 7.39 28.64
CA SER A 44 13.95 8.57 27.89
C SER A 44 13.12 8.20 26.68
N ILE A 45 13.52 7.16 25.95
CA ILE A 45 12.76 6.62 24.79
C ILE A 45 11.40 6.11 25.26
N GLU A 46 11.32 5.34 26.35
CA GLU A 46 10.05 4.80 26.86
C GLU A 46 9.09 5.89 27.30
N ARG A 47 9.59 6.96 27.92
CA ARG A 47 8.76 8.14 28.25
C ARG A 47 8.20 8.84 27.00
N MET A 48 9.02 8.98 25.95
CA MET A 48 8.55 9.53 24.67
C MET A 48 7.52 8.62 24.00
N VAL A 49 7.70 7.31 24.04
CA VAL A 49 6.73 6.32 23.53
C VAL A 49 5.42 6.39 24.32
N ALA A 50 5.48 6.52 25.65
CA ALA A 50 4.28 6.74 26.48
C ALA A 50 3.51 8.01 26.06
N GLY A 51 4.22 9.06 25.68
CA GLY A 51 3.65 10.30 25.14
C GLY A 51 2.88 10.14 23.82
N LEU A 52 3.09 9.08 23.08
CA LEU A 52 2.30 8.76 21.89
C LEU A 52 0.82 8.43 22.22
N GLY A 53 0.50 8.18 23.48
CA GLY A 53 -0.86 8.00 23.97
C GLY A 53 -1.58 9.30 24.35
N ASP A 54 -0.94 10.46 24.32
CA ASP A 54 -1.56 11.73 24.73
C ASP A 54 -2.81 12.05 23.87
N PRO A 55 -3.94 12.45 24.47
CA PRO A 55 -5.16 12.76 23.72
C PRO A 55 -4.99 13.95 22.77
N ARG A 56 -4.05 14.84 23.04
CA ARG A 56 -3.77 16.04 22.23
C ARG A 56 -2.87 15.72 21.05
N GLY A 57 -3.36 15.91 19.83
CA GLY A 57 -2.64 15.57 18.59
C GLY A 57 -1.28 16.25 18.43
N LEU A 58 -1.17 17.52 18.84
CA LEU A 58 0.11 18.27 18.78
C LEU A 58 1.17 17.70 19.74
N MET A 59 0.76 17.18 20.91
CA MET A 59 1.68 16.53 21.83
C MET A 59 2.22 15.23 21.24
N ARG A 60 1.33 14.38 20.70
CA ARG A 60 1.75 13.16 19.99
C ARG A 60 2.73 13.44 18.86
N LEU A 61 2.49 14.53 18.08
CA LEU A 61 3.40 14.93 17.02
C LEU A 61 4.78 15.29 17.56
N THR A 62 4.88 16.04 18.65
CA THR A 62 6.17 16.38 19.28
C THR A 62 6.93 15.12 19.69
N PHE A 63 6.25 14.16 20.33
CA PHE A 63 6.88 12.89 20.72
C PHE A 63 7.33 12.07 19.50
N ALA A 64 6.50 11.97 18.46
CA ALA A 64 6.84 11.27 17.24
C ALA A 64 8.06 11.89 16.53
N GLU A 65 8.10 13.22 16.43
CA GLU A 65 9.25 13.95 15.87
C GLU A 65 10.52 13.76 16.70
N SER A 66 10.40 13.75 18.03
CA SER A 66 11.53 13.50 18.92
C SER A 66 12.08 12.08 18.75
N LEU A 67 11.20 11.08 18.70
CA LEU A 67 11.57 9.68 18.45
C LEU A 67 12.18 9.49 17.04
N ARG A 68 11.69 10.23 16.04
CA ARG A 68 12.30 10.26 14.70
C ARG A 68 13.74 10.77 14.76
N VAL A 69 14.00 11.84 15.52
CA VAL A 69 15.36 12.40 15.67
C VAL A 69 16.29 11.45 16.46
N VAL A 70 15.77 10.77 17.47
CA VAL A 70 16.48 9.67 18.15
C VAL A 70 16.83 8.54 17.17
N GLY A 71 15.94 8.28 16.21
CA GLY A 71 16.19 7.36 15.10
C GLY A 71 16.25 5.90 15.52
N GLN A 72 17.29 5.22 15.09
CA GLN A 72 17.45 3.75 15.23
C GLN A 72 17.37 3.23 16.68
N ALA A 73 17.76 4.01 17.66
CA ALA A 73 17.69 3.63 19.07
C ALA A 73 16.22 3.50 19.55
N ALA A 74 15.28 4.24 18.93
CA ALA A 74 13.87 4.18 19.28
C ALA A 74 13.12 2.96 18.68
N VAL A 75 13.66 2.32 17.63
CA VAL A 75 12.99 1.24 16.90
C VAL A 75 12.54 0.09 17.81
N PRO A 76 13.35 -0.47 18.72
CA PRO A 76 12.92 -1.58 19.57
C PRO A 76 11.71 -1.23 20.46
N SER A 77 11.68 -0.02 21.03
CA SER A 77 10.58 0.42 21.90
C SER A 77 9.31 0.73 21.10
N LEU A 78 9.45 1.30 19.91
CA LEU A 78 8.32 1.51 18.99
C LEU A 78 7.73 0.18 18.49
N CYS A 79 8.58 -0.82 18.19
CA CYS A 79 8.14 -2.16 17.81
C CYS A 79 7.36 -2.83 18.94
N ARG A 80 7.85 -2.77 20.19
CA ARG A 80 7.09 -3.28 21.34
C ARG A 80 5.76 -2.55 21.52
N ALA A 81 5.74 -1.23 21.38
CA ALA A 81 4.51 -0.45 21.49
C ALA A 81 3.50 -0.81 20.39
N LEU A 82 3.96 -1.06 19.16
CA LEU A 82 3.10 -1.51 18.07
C LEU A 82 2.54 -2.91 18.31
N ALA A 83 3.35 -3.84 18.80
CA ALA A 83 2.94 -5.23 18.99
C ALA A 83 2.00 -5.43 20.19
N ASP A 84 2.32 -4.80 21.34
CA ASP A 84 1.80 -5.24 22.62
C ASP A 84 0.93 -4.20 23.32
N HIS A 85 0.90 -2.94 22.87
CA HIS A 85 0.21 -1.89 23.62
C HIS A 85 -1.31 -2.01 23.47
N GLU A 86 -2.05 -1.95 24.59
CA GLU A 86 -3.51 -2.08 24.62
C GLU A 86 -4.22 -0.97 23.81
N SER A 87 -3.70 0.27 23.89
CA SER A 87 -4.29 1.43 23.22
C SER A 87 -4.01 1.43 21.71
N VAL A 88 -5.08 1.35 20.91
CA VAL A 88 -5.04 1.52 19.44
C VAL A 88 -4.33 2.81 19.04
N THR A 89 -4.53 3.90 19.80
CA THR A 89 -3.88 5.20 19.54
C THR A 89 -2.37 5.09 19.59
N VAL A 90 -1.83 4.37 20.57
CA VAL A 90 -0.38 4.18 20.72
C VAL A 90 0.16 3.27 19.62
N ARG A 91 -0.49 2.11 19.35
CA ARG A 91 -0.07 1.21 18.27
C ARG A 91 -0.03 1.94 16.93
N ARG A 92 -1.08 2.69 16.60
CA ARG A 92 -1.15 3.50 15.39
C ARG A 92 -0.07 4.59 15.34
N ALA A 93 0.19 5.27 16.45
CA ALA A 93 1.22 6.31 16.53
C ALA A 93 2.62 5.73 16.42
N ALA A 94 2.87 4.56 17.02
CA ALA A 94 4.12 3.83 16.88
C ALA A 94 4.40 3.44 15.43
N ALA A 95 3.42 2.85 14.72
CA ALA A 95 3.56 2.54 13.29
C ALA A 95 3.87 3.79 12.45
N LYS A 96 3.16 4.90 12.69
CA LYS A 96 3.41 6.17 12.00
C LYS A 96 4.79 6.76 12.33
N THR A 97 5.29 6.59 13.55
CA THR A 97 6.64 7.05 13.91
C THR A 97 7.69 6.18 13.22
N LEU A 98 7.47 4.86 13.10
CA LEU A 98 8.34 3.97 12.34
C LEU A 98 8.41 4.34 10.85
N THR A 99 7.31 4.89 10.28
CA THR A 99 7.32 5.47 8.91
C THR A 99 8.35 6.59 8.75
N LEU A 100 8.60 7.36 9.82
CA LEU A 100 9.54 8.49 9.78
C LEU A 100 11.00 8.06 10.00
N ILE A 101 11.23 6.86 10.54
CA ILE A 101 12.56 6.32 10.84
C ILE A 101 13.08 5.45 9.69
N GLU A 102 12.17 4.78 8.97
CA GLU A 102 12.47 3.97 7.77
C GLU A 102 13.50 2.85 8.03
N ASP A 103 13.46 2.25 9.22
CA ASP A 103 14.44 1.22 9.61
C ASP A 103 13.92 -0.19 9.28
N PRO A 104 14.63 -1.00 8.47
CA PRO A 104 14.18 -2.33 8.06
C PRO A 104 14.05 -3.33 9.23
N ARG A 105 14.69 -3.08 10.37
CA ARG A 105 14.52 -3.91 11.57
C ARG A 105 13.08 -3.93 12.11
N ALA A 106 12.26 -2.94 11.73
CA ALA A 106 10.83 -2.90 12.09
C ALA A 106 9.98 -3.83 11.23
N LEU A 107 10.43 -4.27 10.04
CA LEU A 107 9.64 -5.05 9.08
C LEU A 107 8.94 -6.28 9.68
N PRO A 108 9.58 -7.12 10.52
CA PRO A 108 8.90 -8.29 11.09
C PRO A 108 7.69 -7.91 11.95
N VAL A 109 7.79 -6.85 12.75
CA VAL A 109 6.71 -6.41 13.63
C VAL A 109 5.62 -5.68 12.82
N LEU A 110 6.00 -4.90 11.83
CA LEU A 110 5.06 -4.25 10.90
C LEU A 110 4.25 -5.27 10.12
N LEU A 111 4.87 -6.35 9.62
CA LEU A 111 4.17 -7.45 8.96
C LEU A 111 3.18 -8.14 9.92
N GLN A 112 3.59 -8.40 11.16
CA GLN A 112 2.68 -8.97 12.17
C GLN A 112 1.49 -8.04 12.46
N ALA A 113 1.71 -6.73 12.52
CA ALA A 113 0.63 -5.77 12.70
C ALA A 113 -0.33 -5.74 11.49
N LEU A 114 0.17 -5.82 10.27
CA LEU A 114 -0.65 -5.95 9.07
C LEU A 114 -1.55 -7.20 9.12
N LEU A 115 -0.98 -8.34 9.52
CA LEU A 115 -1.68 -9.61 9.49
C LEU A 115 -2.64 -9.81 10.67
N ASN A 116 -2.33 -9.28 11.84
CA ASN A 116 -2.97 -9.69 13.08
C ASN A 116 -3.55 -8.55 13.93
N ASP A 117 -3.24 -7.27 13.68
CA ASP A 117 -3.84 -6.21 14.49
C ASP A 117 -5.36 -6.15 14.24
N PRO A 118 -6.18 -6.10 15.29
CA PRO A 118 -7.63 -6.05 15.14
C PRO A 118 -8.14 -4.73 14.56
N ASP A 119 -7.32 -3.67 14.58
CA ASP A 119 -7.71 -2.34 14.08
C ASP A 119 -7.21 -2.12 12.65
N PRO A 120 -8.12 -1.89 11.68
CA PRO A 120 -7.74 -1.74 10.27
C PRO A 120 -6.89 -0.49 10.00
N VAL A 121 -6.94 0.52 10.87
CA VAL A 121 -6.12 1.74 10.71
C VAL A 121 -4.68 1.48 11.16
N VAL A 122 -4.49 0.60 12.15
CA VAL A 122 -3.15 0.13 12.53
C VAL A 122 -2.56 -0.71 11.39
N GLN A 123 -3.33 -1.64 10.80
CA GLN A 123 -2.91 -2.42 9.64
C GLN A 123 -2.46 -1.51 8.48
N GLY A 124 -3.26 -0.51 8.12
CA GLY A 124 -2.90 0.46 7.08
C GLY A 124 -1.67 1.31 7.44
N SER A 125 -1.51 1.68 8.71
CA SER A 125 -0.33 2.42 9.19
C SER A 125 0.94 1.57 9.13
N ALA A 126 0.83 0.27 9.42
CA ALA A 126 1.93 -0.67 9.31
C ALA A 126 2.39 -0.82 7.85
N VAL A 127 1.46 -0.94 6.90
CA VAL A 127 1.78 -0.97 5.46
C VAL A 127 2.48 0.32 5.02
N GLY A 128 2.00 1.49 5.48
CA GLY A 128 2.67 2.77 5.21
C GLY A 128 4.11 2.81 5.71
N ALA A 129 4.37 2.26 6.91
CA ALA A 129 5.71 2.16 7.45
C ALA A 129 6.60 1.16 6.68
N MET A 130 6.06 -0.01 6.31
CA MET A 130 6.76 -0.97 5.45
C MET A 130 7.12 -0.34 4.10
N ALA A 131 6.18 0.36 3.47
CA ALA A 131 6.40 1.02 2.20
C ALA A 131 7.45 2.15 2.26
N ALA A 132 7.57 2.83 3.40
CA ALA A 132 8.60 3.85 3.62
C ALA A 132 10.01 3.24 3.75
N VAL A 133 10.14 2.03 4.32
CA VAL A 133 11.40 1.28 4.36
C VAL A 133 11.93 1.03 2.93
N GLY A 134 11.04 0.78 1.97
CA GLY A 134 11.43 0.66 0.57
C GLY A 134 11.56 -0.78 0.10
N GLU A 135 12.59 -1.05 -0.71
CA GLU A 135 12.78 -2.32 -1.42
C GLU A 135 12.82 -3.54 -0.50
N GLU A 136 13.37 -3.38 0.70
CA GLU A 136 13.46 -4.45 1.70
C GLU A 136 12.08 -4.96 2.18
N ALA A 137 11.02 -4.17 1.98
CA ALA A 137 9.66 -4.57 2.33
C ALA A 137 8.96 -5.41 1.25
N ILE A 138 9.50 -5.52 0.04
CA ILE A 138 8.84 -6.17 -1.10
C ILE A 138 8.50 -7.63 -0.78
N ASP A 139 9.46 -8.39 -0.26
CA ASP A 139 9.23 -9.81 0.07
C ASP A 139 8.11 -9.99 1.10
N ASN A 140 7.96 -9.04 2.04
CA ASN A 140 6.87 -9.05 3.00
C ASN A 140 5.50 -8.82 2.32
N PHE A 141 5.40 -7.90 1.37
CA PHE A 141 4.17 -7.71 0.59
C PHE A 141 3.84 -8.93 -0.26
N LEU A 142 4.83 -9.51 -0.94
CA LEU A 142 4.63 -10.72 -1.74
C LEU A 142 4.15 -11.90 -0.86
N GLN A 143 4.69 -12.03 0.35
CA GLN A 143 4.26 -13.05 1.31
C GLN A 143 2.78 -12.89 1.70
N VAL A 144 2.29 -11.66 1.86
CA VAL A 144 0.87 -11.40 2.16
C VAL A 144 -0.01 -11.78 0.97
N LEU A 145 0.43 -11.48 -0.26
CA LEU A 145 -0.33 -11.74 -1.48
C LEU A 145 -0.57 -13.22 -1.75
N ILE A 146 0.41 -14.09 -1.44
CA ILE A 146 0.28 -15.55 -1.63
C ILE A 146 -0.28 -16.29 -0.42
N ASN A 147 -0.53 -15.60 0.69
CA ASN A 147 -1.06 -16.24 1.89
C ASN A 147 -2.57 -16.46 1.77
N PRO A 148 -3.05 -17.72 1.69
CA PRO A 148 -4.48 -18.01 1.54
C PRO A 148 -5.34 -17.58 2.73
N ALA A 149 -4.72 -17.24 3.87
CA ALA A 149 -5.41 -16.71 5.04
C ALA A 149 -5.56 -15.18 5.01
N SER A 150 -4.94 -14.49 4.05
CA SER A 150 -5.06 -13.03 3.93
C SER A 150 -6.48 -12.62 3.55
N SER A 151 -7.02 -11.65 4.27
CA SER A 151 -8.32 -11.04 3.94
C SER A 151 -8.20 -10.16 2.68
N ALA A 152 -9.34 -9.87 2.03
CA ALA A 152 -9.37 -8.98 0.87
C ALA A 152 -8.77 -7.59 1.18
N MET A 153 -8.95 -7.09 2.41
CA MET A 153 -8.35 -5.83 2.84
C MET A 153 -6.83 -5.92 2.93
N GLN A 154 -6.29 -7.00 3.49
CA GLN A 154 -4.85 -7.22 3.60
C GLN A 154 -4.20 -7.37 2.22
N LEU A 155 -4.85 -8.10 1.30
CA LEU A 155 -4.42 -8.20 -0.09
C LEU A 155 -4.39 -6.82 -0.77
N GLY A 156 -5.44 -6.01 -0.60
CA GLY A 156 -5.50 -4.64 -1.13
C GLY A 156 -4.41 -3.74 -0.57
N LEU A 157 -4.16 -3.81 0.75
CA LEU A 157 -3.10 -3.05 1.40
C LEU A 157 -1.69 -3.48 0.93
N ALA A 158 -1.44 -4.78 0.80
CA ALA A 158 -0.16 -5.29 0.30
C ALA A 158 0.07 -4.89 -1.17
N SER A 159 -0.96 -4.97 -2.01
CA SER A 159 -0.90 -4.51 -3.41
C SER A 159 -0.60 -3.02 -3.50
N TRP A 160 -1.23 -2.19 -2.66
CA TRP A 160 -0.93 -0.77 -2.57
C TRP A 160 0.51 -0.51 -2.13
N GLY A 161 0.99 -1.21 -1.08
CA GLY A 161 2.37 -1.10 -0.60
C GLY A 161 3.38 -1.47 -1.67
N LEU A 162 3.15 -2.57 -2.39
CA LEU A 162 3.98 -3.02 -3.50
C LEU A 162 4.03 -1.97 -4.63
N ALA A 163 2.89 -1.37 -4.99
CA ALA A 163 2.83 -0.32 -6.00
C ALA A 163 3.64 0.93 -5.58
N PHE A 164 3.50 1.34 -4.31
CA PHE A 164 4.23 2.49 -3.78
C PHE A 164 5.74 2.29 -3.78
N VAL A 165 6.22 1.11 -3.36
CA VAL A 165 7.64 0.76 -3.37
C VAL A 165 8.14 0.56 -4.80
N GLY A 166 7.34 -0.07 -5.64
CA GLY A 166 7.69 -0.42 -7.01
C GLY A 166 8.03 0.78 -7.89
N ALA A 167 7.43 1.94 -7.62
CA ALA A 167 7.81 3.19 -8.30
C ALA A 167 9.28 3.58 -8.05
N ARG A 168 9.88 3.09 -6.96
CA ARG A 168 11.29 3.32 -6.59
C ARG A 168 12.20 2.13 -6.87
N ALA A 169 11.63 0.93 -7.05
CA ALA A 169 12.34 -0.33 -7.27
C ALA A 169 11.78 -1.06 -8.50
N PRO A 170 11.99 -0.52 -9.72
CA PRO A 170 11.41 -1.07 -10.95
C PRO A 170 11.83 -2.52 -11.23
N ASP A 171 13.07 -2.88 -10.92
CA ASP A 171 13.57 -4.25 -11.14
C ASP A 171 12.85 -5.28 -10.29
N ALA A 172 12.47 -4.92 -9.07
CA ALA A 172 11.71 -5.79 -8.19
C ALA A 172 10.29 -6.03 -8.71
N LEU A 173 9.62 -5.01 -9.26
CA LEU A 173 8.33 -5.19 -9.93
C LEU A 173 8.43 -6.06 -11.19
N ARG A 174 9.47 -5.88 -11.98
CA ARG A 174 9.72 -6.72 -13.18
C ARG A 174 9.89 -8.19 -12.78
N LYS A 175 10.66 -8.46 -11.73
CA LYS A 175 10.81 -9.81 -11.16
C LYS A 175 9.48 -10.36 -10.65
N ALA A 176 8.70 -9.56 -9.94
CA ALA A 176 7.38 -9.94 -9.45
C ALA A 176 6.39 -10.25 -10.59
N ALA A 177 6.43 -9.49 -11.69
CA ALA A 177 5.61 -9.74 -12.89
C ALA A 177 5.95 -11.06 -13.60
N ALA A 178 7.12 -11.65 -13.34
CA ALA A 178 7.56 -12.95 -13.85
C ALA A 178 7.41 -14.09 -12.82
N SER A 179 6.70 -13.86 -11.70
CA SER A 179 6.49 -14.87 -10.64
C SER A 179 5.67 -16.06 -11.13
N ASP A 180 5.91 -17.24 -10.56
CA ASP A 180 5.07 -18.42 -10.76
C ASP A 180 3.67 -18.26 -10.16
N HIS A 181 3.50 -17.37 -9.16
CA HIS A 181 2.26 -17.10 -8.47
C HIS A 181 1.44 -16.04 -9.22
N PRO A 182 0.22 -16.36 -9.70
CA PRO A 182 -0.62 -15.40 -10.42
C PRO A 182 -1.02 -14.19 -9.58
N GLU A 183 -1.20 -14.36 -8.27
CA GLU A 183 -1.52 -13.26 -7.33
C GLU A 183 -0.40 -12.21 -7.31
N ILE A 184 0.86 -12.66 -7.35
CA ILE A 184 2.02 -11.77 -7.41
C ILE A 184 2.09 -11.09 -8.78
N ARG A 185 1.91 -11.83 -9.88
CA ARG A 185 1.90 -11.23 -11.22
C ARG A 185 0.81 -10.18 -11.36
N CYS A 186 -0.41 -10.49 -10.90
CA CYS A 186 -1.54 -9.58 -10.91
C CYS A 186 -1.22 -8.26 -10.17
N ALA A 187 -0.71 -8.35 -8.93
CA ALA A 187 -0.33 -7.19 -8.14
C ALA A 187 0.83 -6.39 -8.77
N ALA A 188 1.81 -7.08 -9.34
CA ALA A 188 2.92 -6.44 -10.04
C ALA A 188 2.45 -5.67 -11.28
N ILE A 189 1.58 -6.27 -12.11
CA ILE A 189 0.98 -5.61 -13.29
C ILE A 189 0.19 -4.37 -12.86
N ALA A 190 -0.65 -4.47 -11.83
CA ALA A 190 -1.39 -3.33 -11.31
C ALA A 190 -0.47 -2.15 -10.88
N ALA A 191 0.72 -2.48 -10.38
CA ALA A 191 1.70 -1.52 -9.89
C ALA A 191 2.54 -0.82 -11.00
N LEU A 192 2.54 -1.33 -12.24
CA LEU A 192 3.34 -0.77 -13.34
C LEU A 192 2.80 0.56 -13.88
N GLY A 193 1.60 0.98 -13.48
CA GLY A 193 0.93 2.16 -14.03
C GLY A 193 1.78 3.43 -14.00
N ASP A 194 2.37 3.74 -12.85
CA ASP A 194 3.20 4.94 -12.68
C ASP A 194 4.49 4.89 -13.51
N GLN A 195 5.11 3.73 -13.65
CA GLN A 195 6.31 3.58 -14.47
C GLN A 195 6.00 3.85 -15.95
N ILE A 196 4.87 3.38 -16.42
CA ILE A 196 4.44 3.59 -17.82
C ILE A 196 4.04 5.07 -18.02
N GLN A 197 3.26 5.64 -17.10
CA GLN A 197 2.67 6.97 -17.27
C GLN A 197 3.68 8.10 -17.02
N SER A 198 4.49 7.98 -15.97
CA SER A 198 5.39 9.04 -15.54
C SER A 198 6.79 8.91 -16.14
N LEU A 199 7.26 7.69 -16.38
CA LEU A 199 8.62 7.42 -16.85
C LEU A 199 8.66 7.00 -18.34
N GLY A 200 7.52 6.65 -18.94
CA GLY A 200 7.47 6.16 -20.31
C GLY A 200 8.19 4.82 -20.50
N ASP A 201 8.28 4.01 -19.44
CA ASP A 201 9.06 2.77 -19.40
C ASP A 201 8.54 1.74 -20.42
N GLN A 202 9.37 1.44 -21.44
CA GLN A 202 9.02 0.52 -22.50
C GLN A 202 9.04 -0.95 -22.05
N GLU A 203 9.89 -1.31 -21.09
CA GLU A 203 9.90 -2.67 -20.51
C GLU A 203 8.62 -2.92 -19.71
N ALA A 204 8.19 -1.94 -18.92
CA ALA A 204 6.92 -2.01 -18.20
C ALA A 204 5.73 -2.16 -19.17
N ARG A 205 5.74 -1.47 -20.33
CA ARG A 205 4.73 -1.67 -21.38
C ARG A 205 4.74 -3.09 -21.91
N GLY A 206 5.92 -3.64 -22.24
CA GLY A 206 6.07 -5.01 -22.70
C GLY A 206 5.56 -6.05 -21.70
N LEU A 207 5.73 -5.82 -20.40
CA LEU A 207 5.18 -6.69 -19.36
C LEU A 207 3.65 -6.67 -19.34
N VAL A 208 3.03 -5.51 -19.50
CA VAL A 208 1.56 -5.40 -19.59
C VAL A 208 1.03 -6.08 -20.86
N GLU A 209 1.69 -5.89 -22.01
CA GLU A 209 1.33 -6.54 -23.26
C GLU A 209 1.39 -8.07 -23.12
N ASN A 210 2.44 -8.61 -22.52
CA ASN A 210 2.58 -10.05 -22.26
C ASN A 210 1.49 -10.55 -21.30
N ALA A 211 1.13 -9.78 -20.28
CA ALA A 211 0.13 -10.14 -19.30
C ALA A 211 -1.30 -10.24 -19.89
N LEU A 212 -1.58 -9.61 -21.04
CA LEU A 212 -2.86 -9.77 -21.76
C LEU A 212 -3.05 -11.20 -22.32
N ALA A 213 -1.97 -11.97 -22.44
CA ALA A 213 -1.98 -13.36 -22.87
C ALA A 213 -1.60 -14.34 -21.74
N ASP A 214 -1.60 -13.92 -20.48
CA ASP A 214 -1.29 -14.77 -19.34
C ASP A 214 -2.24 -15.97 -19.26
N VAL A 215 -1.73 -17.09 -18.76
CA VAL A 215 -2.54 -18.30 -18.56
C VAL A 215 -3.63 -18.08 -17.51
N ASP A 216 -3.37 -17.21 -16.54
CA ASP A 216 -4.30 -16.88 -15.48
C ASP A 216 -5.28 -15.78 -15.90
N THR A 217 -6.55 -15.96 -15.53
CA THR A 217 -7.65 -15.05 -15.90
C THR A 217 -7.53 -13.69 -15.23
N ASP A 218 -7.17 -13.67 -13.96
CA ASP A 218 -7.14 -12.45 -13.15
C ASP A 218 -5.98 -11.55 -13.60
N VAL A 219 -4.85 -12.16 -14.01
CA VAL A 219 -3.72 -11.42 -14.57
C VAL A 219 -4.11 -10.75 -15.91
N ARG A 220 -4.79 -11.48 -16.84
CA ARG A 220 -5.30 -10.89 -18.08
C ARG A 220 -6.31 -9.76 -17.81
N ALA A 221 -7.23 -9.98 -16.86
CA ALA A 221 -8.24 -9.01 -16.49
C ALA A 221 -7.63 -7.74 -15.88
N GLU A 222 -6.62 -7.88 -15.03
CA GLU A 222 -5.92 -6.72 -14.45
C GLU A 222 -5.10 -5.96 -15.50
N ALA A 223 -4.40 -6.65 -16.38
CA ALA A 223 -3.68 -6.01 -17.49
C ALA A 223 -4.63 -5.18 -18.39
N ALA A 224 -5.81 -5.73 -18.72
CA ALA A 224 -6.84 -5.00 -19.43
C ALA A 224 -7.35 -3.78 -18.65
N THR A 225 -7.53 -3.91 -17.33
CA THR A 225 -7.96 -2.82 -16.46
C THR A 225 -6.91 -1.72 -16.37
N LEU A 226 -5.63 -2.09 -16.26
CA LEU A 226 -4.52 -1.15 -16.24
C LEU A 226 -4.46 -0.32 -17.52
N LEU A 227 -4.55 -0.95 -18.69
CA LEU A 227 -4.57 -0.23 -19.98
C LEU A 227 -5.66 0.85 -20.00
N GLY A 228 -6.84 0.59 -19.46
CA GLY A 228 -7.93 1.56 -19.36
C GLY A 228 -7.66 2.75 -18.42
N LYS A 229 -6.65 2.65 -17.55
CA LYS A 229 -6.23 3.72 -16.62
C LYS A 229 -5.12 4.61 -17.19
N LEU A 230 -4.43 4.18 -18.25
CA LEU A 230 -3.22 4.84 -18.76
C LEU A 230 -3.47 5.98 -19.73
N HIS A 231 -4.72 6.33 -20.04
CA HIS A 231 -5.11 7.48 -20.88
C HIS A 231 -4.35 7.57 -22.22
N ASN A 232 -4.02 6.41 -22.83
CA ASN A 232 -3.33 6.32 -24.10
C ASN A 232 -4.12 5.40 -25.06
N PRO A 233 -5.21 5.89 -25.71
CA PRO A 233 -6.07 5.07 -26.55
C PRO A 233 -5.34 4.50 -27.77
N ASP A 234 -4.43 5.24 -28.38
CA ASP A 234 -3.72 4.81 -29.59
C ASP A 234 -2.88 3.55 -29.36
N TRP A 235 -2.31 3.41 -28.17
CA TRP A 235 -1.57 2.22 -27.79
C TRP A 235 -2.48 1.13 -27.21
N ALA A 236 -3.42 1.50 -26.33
CA ALA A 236 -4.16 0.54 -25.54
C ALA A 236 -5.35 -0.09 -26.29
N ALA A 237 -6.06 0.65 -27.15
CA ALA A 237 -7.27 0.14 -27.78
C ALA A 237 -6.99 -1.07 -28.72
N PRO A 238 -5.96 -1.07 -29.58
CA PRO A 238 -5.63 -2.24 -30.39
C PRO A 238 -5.28 -3.50 -29.58
N LEU A 239 -4.75 -3.32 -28.37
CA LEU A 239 -4.41 -4.43 -27.46
C LEU A 239 -5.65 -4.97 -26.71
N LEU A 240 -6.63 -4.14 -26.46
CA LEU A 240 -7.88 -4.49 -25.75
C LEU A 240 -8.92 -5.16 -26.67
N GLU A 241 -8.97 -4.82 -27.94
CA GLU A 241 -9.97 -5.36 -28.87
C GLU A 241 -9.99 -6.89 -28.97
N PRO A 242 -8.85 -7.60 -29.07
CA PRO A 242 -8.83 -9.06 -29.06
C PRO A 242 -9.46 -9.67 -27.81
N LEU A 243 -9.32 -9.01 -26.66
CA LEU A 243 -9.84 -9.49 -25.38
C LEU A 243 -11.36 -9.40 -25.28
N LEU A 244 -12.04 -8.69 -26.17
CA LEU A 244 -13.51 -8.73 -26.27
C LEU A 244 -14.04 -10.12 -26.63
N SER A 245 -13.17 -11.02 -27.11
CA SER A 245 -13.48 -12.41 -27.43
C SER A 245 -12.76 -13.42 -26.51
N ASP A 246 -12.20 -12.99 -25.37
CA ASP A 246 -11.59 -13.88 -24.39
C ASP A 246 -12.57 -14.95 -23.91
N LEU A 247 -12.05 -16.14 -23.58
CA LEU A 247 -12.86 -17.25 -23.06
C LEU A 247 -13.57 -16.88 -21.77
N GLN A 248 -12.97 -16.02 -20.95
CA GLN A 248 -13.47 -15.65 -19.63
C GLN A 248 -14.27 -14.33 -19.69
N SER A 249 -15.49 -14.37 -19.18
CA SER A 249 -16.39 -13.21 -19.18
C SER A 249 -15.83 -11.99 -18.47
N GLN A 250 -15.07 -12.22 -17.40
CA GLN A 250 -14.44 -11.12 -16.64
C GLN A 250 -13.45 -10.33 -17.51
N VAL A 251 -12.63 -11.03 -18.28
CA VAL A 251 -11.66 -10.39 -19.19
C VAL A 251 -12.39 -9.58 -20.27
N ARG A 252 -13.43 -10.18 -20.89
CA ARG A 252 -14.26 -9.46 -21.90
C ARG A 252 -14.88 -8.18 -21.33
N LYS A 253 -15.44 -8.25 -20.11
CA LYS A 253 -16.02 -7.08 -19.43
C LYS A 253 -14.97 -6.00 -19.15
N ASN A 254 -13.80 -6.39 -18.61
CA ASN A 254 -12.74 -5.43 -18.31
C ASN A 254 -12.19 -4.76 -19.58
N ALA A 255 -12.03 -5.50 -20.67
CA ALA A 255 -11.63 -4.95 -21.96
C ALA A 255 -12.64 -3.88 -22.45
N ALA A 256 -13.94 -4.18 -22.44
CA ALA A 256 -14.98 -3.25 -22.88
C ALA A 256 -15.05 -1.99 -21.99
N LEU A 257 -14.96 -2.16 -20.65
CA LEU A 257 -14.93 -1.03 -19.71
C LEU A 257 -13.68 -0.16 -19.92
N SER A 258 -12.55 -0.78 -20.26
CA SER A 258 -11.30 -0.06 -20.49
C SER A 258 -11.35 0.71 -21.82
N LEU A 259 -11.87 0.14 -22.89
CA LEU A 259 -12.14 0.86 -24.15
C LEU A 259 -13.08 2.06 -23.93
N MET A 260 -14.13 1.87 -23.12
CA MET A 260 -15.05 2.95 -22.76
C MET A 260 -14.32 4.08 -22.00
N LYS A 261 -13.49 3.75 -21.00
CA LYS A 261 -12.73 4.74 -20.22
C LYS A 261 -11.71 5.50 -21.06
N LEU A 262 -11.09 4.83 -22.02
CA LEU A 262 -10.17 5.42 -22.99
C LEU A 262 -10.85 6.31 -24.01
N GLN A 263 -12.19 6.31 -24.08
CA GLN A 263 -12.96 6.97 -25.13
C GLN A 263 -12.54 6.51 -26.55
N ALA A 264 -12.23 5.21 -26.69
CA ALA A 264 -11.77 4.60 -27.92
C ALA A 264 -12.93 4.44 -28.93
N THR A 265 -13.35 5.54 -29.56
CA THR A 265 -14.50 5.59 -30.48
C THR A 265 -14.35 4.64 -31.67
N ASP A 266 -13.12 4.43 -32.16
CA ASP A 266 -12.81 3.54 -33.27
C ASP A 266 -13.10 2.05 -32.94
N SER A 267 -13.13 1.68 -31.66
CA SER A 267 -13.44 0.32 -31.23
C SER A 267 -14.94 -0.01 -31.18
N GLN A 268 -15.84 0.92 -31.52
CA GLN A 268 -17.30 0.69 -31.53
C GLN A 268 -17.71 -0.47 -32.46
N ALA A 269 -17.07 -0.58 -33.62
CA ALA A 269 -17.36 -1.65 -34.58
C ALA A 269 -16.98 -3.03 -34.01
N ALA A 270 -15.85 -3.13 -33.32
CA ALA A 270 -15.40 -4.35 -32.65
C ALA A 270 -16.38 -4.73 -31.50
N LEU A 271 -16.73 -3.79 -30.63
CA LEU A 271 -17.71 -3.99 -29.56
C LEU A 271 -19.07 -4.45 -30.09
N THR A 272 -19.58 -3.83 -31.17
CA THR A 272 -20.86 -4.20 -31.78
C THR A 272 -20.82 -5.62 -32.35
N THR A 273 -19.73 -5.98 -33.01
CA THR A 273 -19.52 -7.33 -33.55
C THR A 273 -19.48 -8.39 -32.45
N CYS A 274 -18.80 -8.09 -31.36
CA CYS A 274 -18.71 -9.01 -30.21
C CYS A 274 -20.06 -9.10 -29.45
N LEU A 275 -20.81 -8.01 -29.31
CA LEU A 275 -22.14 -8.01 -28.70
C LEU A 275 -23.12 -8.96 -29.44
N GLN A 276 -23.07 -9.00 -30.77
CA GLN A 276 -23.92 -9.89 -31.56
C GLN A 276 -23.66 -11.38 -31.32
N LYS A 277 -22.45 -11.73 -30.90
CA LYS A 277 -22.00 -13.13 -30.66
C LYS A 277 -22.04 -13.50 -29.18
N GLU A 278 -22.11 -12.53 -28.30
CA GLU A 278 -22.08 -12.75 -26.83
C GLU A 278 -23.33 -13.51 -26.38
N GLN A 279 -23.13 -14.45 -25.44
CA GLN A 279 -24.21 -15.26 -24.88
C GLN A 279 -24.58 -14.87 -23.44
N GLN A 280 -23.62 -14.28 -22.71
CA GLN A 280 -23.82 -13.95 -21.30
C GLN A 280 -24.43 -12.55 -21.15
N ASP A 281 -25.56 -12.48 -20.45
CA ASP A 281 -26.35 -11.25 -20.37
C ASP A 281 -25.64 -10.13 -19.62
N ASP A 282 -24.82 -10.47 -18.62
CA ASP A 282 -24.02 -9.50 -17.87
C ASP A 282 -22.90 -8.88 -18.75
N VAL A 283 -22.30 -9.65 -19.66
CA VAL A 283 -21.33 -9.14 -20.64
C VAL A 283 -22.02 -8.29 -21.71
N LYS A 284 -23.19 -8.74 -22.20
CA LYS A 284 -24.00 -7.94 -23.15
C LYS A 284 -24.35 -6.57 -22.58
N ALA A 285 -24.72 -6.52 -21.30
CA ALA A 285 -25.03 -5.25 -20.64
C ALA A 285 -23.82 -4.31 -20.62
N VAL A 286 -22.63 -4.83 -20.33
CA VAL A 286 -21.39 -4.04 -20.33
C VAL A 286 -21.02 -3.59 -21.74
N PHE A 287 -21.12 -4.45 -22.75
CA PHE A 287 -20.84 -4.07 -24.15
C PHE A 287 -21.80 -2.99 -24.64
N SER A 288 -23.11 -3.12 -24.33
CA SER A 288 -24.11 -2.14 -24.67
C SER A 288 -23.85 -0.79 -23.99
N LEU A 289 -23.45 -0.82 -22.72
CA LEU A 289 -23.05 0.38 -21.98
C LEU A 289 -21.87 1.08 -22.66
N ALA A 290 -20.81 0.31 -22.98
CA ALA A 290 -19.60 0.85 -23.61
C ALA A 290 -19.93 1.49 -24.99
N ILE A 291 -20.71 0.80 -25.84
CA ILE A 291 -21.13 1.31 -27.15
C ILE A 291 -21.91 2.62 -26.98
N ASN A 292 -22.89 2.67 -26.06
CA ASN A 292 -23.70 3.86 -25.83
C ASN A 292 -22.86 5.07 -25.39
N GLN A 293 -21.90 4.84 -24.48
CA GLN A 293 -21.01 5.93 -24.00
C GLN A 293 -20.09 6.43 -25.12
N LEU A 294 -19.50 5.52 -25.90
CA LEU A 294 -18.63 5.89 -27.02
C LEU A 294 -19.40 6.63 -28.14
N SER A 295 -20.69 6.27 -28.37
CA SER A 295 -21.54 6.97 -29.34
C SER A 295 -21.89 8.41 -28.94
N GLN A 296 -21.81 8.75 -27.67
CA GLN A 296 -22.06 10.11 -27.16
C GLN A 296 -20.80 10.98 -27.15
N ALA A 297 -19.63 10.37 -27.24
CA ALA A 297 -18.34 11.04 -27.18
C ALA A 297 -17.78 11.42 -28.58
N GLY A 298 -18.31 10.85 -29.67
CA GLY A 298 -18.00 11.15 -31.07
C GLY A 298 -19.09 11.96 -31.71
#